data_9b953ac56c721bfad8d21817bf22131b
#
_entry.id   9b953ac56c721bfad8d21817bf22131b
#
_cell.length_a   1.000
_cell.length_b   1.000
_cell.length_c   1.000
_cell.angle_alpha   90.00
_cell.angle_beta   90.00
_cell.angle_gamma   90.00
#
_symmetry.space_group_name_H-M   'P 1'
#
loop_
_entity.id
_entity.type
_entity.pdbx_description
1 polymer ?
#
loop_
_entity_poly.entity_id
_entity_poly.type
_entity_poly.pdbx_seq_one_letter_code
_entity_poly.pdbx_strand_id
1 'polypeptide(L)'
;MGTKYPGSGVTPLPAEEVRAALLALNGTGVPFRVRHGFGGQEADLVAEWRLVVPAMDDSLGSRQVERTMKARMRLVAAGCEVHVLEEVREVALSGNPPRPGMTRQWSRGPYVRRQWTYERGPDGRRQKVVLFDSRDMRDRLRNTVLGAGWTWRGVLGL
;
A
#
# COMPACT_ATOMS: atom_id res chain seq x y z
N MET A 1 -1.08 -15.93 3.39
CA MET A 1 -0.27 -14.76 3.69
C MET A 1 1.17 -15.12 3.69
N GLY A 2 1.97 -14.28 3.11
CA GLY A 2 3.35 -14.64 2.90
C GLY A 2 4.28 -14.15 3.99
N THR A 3 5.15 -15.02 4.44
CA THR A 3 6.35 -14.65 5.16
C THR A 3 7.51 -14.66 4.20
N LYS A 4 8.31 -13.59 4.21
CA LYS A 4 9.53 -13.49 3.42
C LYS A 4 10.71 -13.24 4.34
N TYR A 5 11.79 -13.96 4.09
CA TYR A 5 13.01 -13.91 4.90
C TYR A 5 14.08 -13.07 4.18
N PRO A 6 14.94 -12.39 4.93
CA PRO A 6 16.09 -11.69 4.33
C PRO A 6 17.05 -12.67 3.68
N GLY A 7 17.86 -12.15 2.78
CA GLY A 7 18.92 -12.94 2.17
C GLY A 7 19.92 -13.47 3.19
N SER A 8 20.55 -14.61 2.89
CA SER A 8 21.60 -15.17 3.75
C SER A 8 22.78 -14.20 3.86
N GLY A 9 23.28 -14.03 5.08
CA GLY A 9 24.44 -13.15 5.34
C GLY A 9 24.10 -11.68 5.54
N VAL A 10 22.82 -11.28 5.46
CA VAL A 10 22.42 -9.90 5.78
C VAL A 10 22.28 -9.76 7.30
N THR A 11 23.11 -8.89 7.88
CA THR A 11 23.05 -8.60 9.32
C THR A 11 21.86 -7.70 9.62
N PRO A 12 20.98 -8.08 10.58
CA PRO A 12 19.85 -7.24 10.93
C PRO A 12 20.29 -5.87 11.48
N LEU A 13 19.69 -4.81 10.94
CA LEU A 13 19.87 -3.47 11.47
C LEU A 13 19.06 -3.28 12.77
N PRO A 14 19.45 -2.33 13.64
CA PRO A 14 18.62 -1.95 14.77
C PRO A 14 17.24 -1.46 14.34
N ALA A 15 16.22 -1.65 15.19
CA ALA A 15 14.84 -1.28 14.89
C ALA A 15 14.71 0.20 14.46
N GLU A 16 15.44 1.11 15.09
CA GLU A 16 15.43 2.53 14.73
C GLU A 16 15.90 2.80 13.30
N GLU A 17 16.88 2.02 12.83
CA GLU A 17 17.38 2.15 11.46
C GLU A 17 16.37 1.54 10.44
N VAL A 18 15.69 0.47 10.80
CA VAL A 18 14.61 -0.10 9.99
C VAL A 18 13.47 0.93 9.86
N ARG A 19 13.09 1.55 10.97
CA ARG A 19 12.09 2.62 11.00
C ARG A 19 12.50 3.78 10.10
N ALA A 20 13.73 4.24 10.24
CA ALA A 20 14.26 5.34 9.43
C ALA A 20 14.29 4.98 7.94
N ALA A 21 14.66 3.76 7.58
CA ALA A 21 14.69 3.30 6.19
C ALA A 21 13.29 3.28 5.56
N LEU A 22 12.27 2.83 6.31
CA LEU A 22 10.89 2.84 5.85
C LEU A 22 10.37 4.28 5.66
N LEU A 23 10.65 5.16 6.60
CA LEU A 23 10.26 6.58 6.49
C LEU A 23 10.99 7.28 5.35
N ALA A 24 12.22 6.88 5.05
CA ALA A 24 13.02 7.46 3.97
C ALA A 24 12.42 7.18 2.57
N LEU A 25 11.54 6.20 2.43
CA LEU A 25 10.84 5.95 1.19
C LEU A 25 10.04 7.17 0.72
N ASN A 26 9.59 8.02 1.63
CA ASN A 26 8.86 9.25 1.30
C ASN A 26 9.62 10.20 0.38
N GLY A 27 10.95 10.14 0.39
CA GLY A 27 11.81 10.99 -0.44
C GLY A 27 12.18 10.39 -1.80
N THR A 28 11.67 9.21 -2.15
CA THR A 28 12.10 8.47 -3.34
C THR A 28 11.10 8.57 -4.51
N GLY A 29 10.13 9.47 -4.46
CA GLY A 29 9.13 9.62 -5.52
C GLY A 29 8.06 8.54 -5.55
N VAL A 30 7.90 7.79 -4.46
CA VAL A 30 6.85 6.77 -4.35
C VAL A 30 5.46 7.43 -4.27
N PRO A 31 4.40 6.75 -4.78
CA PRO A 31 3.05 7.31 -4.78
C PRO A 31 2.32 7.17 -3.44
N PHE A 32 2.91 6.52 -2.46
CA PHE A 32 2.36 6.32 -1.13
C PHE A 32 3.16 7.11 -0.08
N ARG A 33 2.62 7.20 1.11
CA ARG A 33 3.27 7.90 2.22
C ARG A 33 3.41 6.97 3.42
N VAL A 34 4.60 6.96 4.01
CA VAL A 34 4.88 6.26 5.27
C VAL A 34 4.88 7.28 6.40
N ARG A 35 4.16 6.98 7.48
CA ARG A 35 4.08 7.83 8.66
C ARG A 35 4.16 7.01 9.94
N HIS A 36 4.41 7.67 11.05
CA HIS A 36 4.26 7.03 12.36
C HIS A 36 2.78 6.73 12.65
N GLY A 37 2.52 5.64 13.35
CA GLY A 37 1.18 5.30 13.83
C GLY A 37 0.74 6.20 14.98
N PHE A 38 -0.58 6.35 15.12
CA PHE A 38 -1.18 7.12 16.20
C PHE A 38 -1.46 6.22 17.40
N GLY A 39 -0.60 6.31 18.44
CA GLY A 39 -0.78 5.58 19.69
C GLY A 39 -0.62 4.06 19.56
N GLY A 40 -0.81 3.34 20.67
CA GLY A 40 -0.53 1.91 20.74
C GLY A 40 -1.50 0.99 20.00
N GLN A 41 -2.60 1.51 19.48
CA GLN A 41 -3.61 0.70 18.80
C GLN A 41 -3.42 0.63 17.29
N GLU A 42 -2.70 1.56 16.69
CA GLU A 42 -2.62 1.63 15.24
C GLU A 42 -1.47 0.81 14.67
N ALA A 43 -0.31 0.90 15.17
CA ALA A 43 0.94 0.24 14.78
C ALA A 43 2.11 1.22 14.96
N ASP A 44 3.34 0.76 14.74
CA ASP A 44 4.51 1.65 14.79
C ASP A 44 4.60 2.58 13.59
N LEU A 45 4.34 2.02 12.40
CA LEU A 45 4.35 2.75 11.13
C LEU A 45 3.13 2.38 10.30
N VAL A 46 2.67 3.32 9.49
CA VAL A 46 1.59 3.10 8.53
C VAL A 46 2.01 3.65 7.18
N ALA A 47 1.95 2.80 6.15
CA ALA A 47 2.05 3.23 4.77
C ALA A 47 0.64 3.37 4.20
N GLU A 48 0.36 4.48 3.54
CA GLU A 48 -0.97 4.78 3.02
C GLU A 48 -0.87 5.27 1.58
N TRP A 49 -1.67 4.67 0.71
CA TRP A 49 -1.82 5.06 -0.69
C TRP A 49 -3.29 5.33 -0.98
N ARG A 50 -3.60 6.57 -1.32
CA ARG A 50 -4.96 7.01 -1.61
C ARG A 50 -5.09 7.36 -3.08
N LEU A 51 -6.11 6.81 -3.73
CA LEU A 51 -6.41 7.04 -5.13
C LEU A 51 -7.89 7.31 -5.33
N VAL A 52 -8.19 8.20 -6.27
CA VAL A 52 -9.54 8.36 -6.83
C VAL A 52 -9.49 7.81 -8.25
N VAL A 53 -10.30 6.79 -8.51
CA VAL A 53 -10.31 6.07 -9.78
C VAL A 53 -11.74 5.94 -10.32
N PRO A 54 -11.94 5.84 -11.65
CA PRO A 54 -13.23 5.50 -12.21
C PRO A 54 -13.69 4.12 -11.73
N ALA A 55 -14.99 3.95 -11.49
CA ALA A 55 -15.53 2.63 -11.17
C ALA A 55 -15.40 1.71 -12.38
N MET A 56 -14.98 0.46 -12.14
CA MET A 56 -14.68 -0.51 -13.22
C MET A 56 -15.94 -1.06 -13.92
N ASP A 57 -17.10 -0.95 -13.29
CA ASP A 57 -18.35 -1.49 -13.76
C ASP A 57 -19.30 -0.43 -14.32
N ASP A 58 -18.76 0.69 -14.74
CA ASP A 58 -19.56 1.87 -15.00
C ASP A 58 -20.25 1.84 -16.36
N SER A 59 -21.46 1.31 -16.37
CA SER A 59 -22.40 1.50 -17.47
C SER A 59 -23.03 2.92 -17.50
N LEU A 60 -22.79 3.74 -16.48
CA LEU A 60 -23.45 5.05 -16.29
C LEU A 60 -22.49 6.25 -16.28
N GLY A 61 -21.24 6.06 -16.63
CA GLY A 61 -20.34 7.10 -17.14
C GLY A 61 -19.72 8.09 -16.16
N SER A 62 -19.97 8.08 -14.85
CA SER A 62 -19.44 9.14 -13.99
C SER A 62 -19.22 8.79 -12.52
N ARG A 63 -19.25 7.52 -12.18
CA ARG A 63 -18.95 7.11 -10.80
C ARG A 63 -17.46 7.06 -10.56
N GLN A 64 -17.04 7.59 -9.42
CA GLN A 64 -15.68 7.51 -8.94
C GLN A 64 -15.63 6.72 -7.64
N VAL A 65 -14.50 6.07 -7.41
CA VAL A 65 -14.24 5.32 -6.18
C VAL A 65 -12.96 5.86 -5.58
N GLU A 66 -13.02 6.26 -4.31
CA GLU A 66 -11.83 6.53 -3.52
C GLU A 66 -11.35 5.21 -2.94
N ARG A 67 -10.13 4.81 -3.32
CA ARG A 67 -9.48 3.63 -2.81
C ARG A 67 -8.32 4.03 -1.92
N THR A 68 -8.32 3.52 -0.70
CA THR A 68 -7.22 3.70 0.23
C THR A 68 -6.63 2.35 0.58
N MET A 69 -5.33 2.19 0.33
CA MET A 69 -4.57 1.03 0.78
C MET A 69 -3.73 1.43 1.98
N LYS A 70 -3.77 0.62 3.02
CA LYS A 70 -2.94 0.79 4.20
C LYS A 70 -2.13 -0.47 4.47
N ALA A 71 -0.87 -0.29 4.79
CA ALA A 71 -0.03 -1.31 5.37
C ALA A 71 0.37 -0.84 6.77
N ARG A 72 -0.21 -1.47 7.79
CA ARG A 72 0.14 -1.21 9.18
C ARG A 72 1.28 -2.12 9.57
N MET A 73 2.33 -1.55 10.12
CA MET A 73 3.57 -2.27 10.38
C MET A 73 3.94 -2.16 11.85
N ARG A 74 4.19 -3.30 12.48
CA ARG A 74 4.72 -3.39 13.83
C ARG A 74 6.11 -3.99 13.78
N LEU A 75 7.07 -3.28 14.35
CA LEU A 75 8.46 -3.72 14.43
C LEU A 75 8.66 -4.56 15.68
N VAL A 76 8.92 -5.85 15.50
CA VAL A 76 9.17 -6.80 16.58
C VAL A 76 10.67 -7.03 16.68
N ALA A 77 11.33 -6.22 17.52
CA ALA A 77 12.79 -6.19 17.61
C ALA A 77 13.37 -7.52 18.08
N ALA A 78 12.72 -8.21 19.02
CA ALA A 78 13.20 -9.46 19.57
C ALA A 78 13.43 -10.56 18.51
N GLY A 79 12.58 -10.58 17.46
CA GLY A 79 12.69 -11.56 16.38
C GLY A 79 13.21 -10.97 15.08
N CYS A 80 13.55 -9.70 15.04
CA CYS A 80 13.88 -8.97 13.81
C CYS A 80 12.83 -9.20 12.72
N GLU A 81 11.58 -8.97 13.07
CA GLU A 81 10.44 -9.16 12.19
C GLU A 81 9.62 -7.86 12.08
N VAL A 82 9.06 -7.60 10.92
CA VAL A 82 8.01 -6.61 10.74
C VAL A 82 6.71 -7.36 10.46
N HIS A 83 5.74 -7.20 11.35
CA HIS A 83 4.40 -7.73 11.15
C HIS A 83 3.57 -6.71 10.40
N VAL A 84 2.96 -7.13 9.30
CA VAL A 84 2.29 -6.23 8.36
C VAL A 84 0.85 -6.67 8.17
N LEU A 85 -0.06 -5.77 8.51
CA LEU A 85 -1.49 -5.92 8.24
C LEU A 85 -1.85 -5.01 7.05
N GLU A 86 -2.24 -5.62 5.94
CA GLU A 86 -2.69 -4.89 4.76
C GLU A 86 -4.20 -4.75 4.78
N GLU A 87 -4.69 -3.55 4.54
CA GLU A 87 -6.10 -3.22 4.47
C GLU A 87 -6.39 -2.40 3.22
N VAL A 88 -7.53 -2.67 2.58
CA VAL A 88 -8.05 -1.87 1.47
C VAL A 88 -9.43 -1.36 1.84
N ARG A 89 -9.63 -0.08 1.64
CA ARG A 89 -10.92 0.57 1.80
C ARG A 89 -11.34 1.19 0.49
N GLU A 90 -12.57 0.95 0.08
CA GLU A 90 -13.17 1.60 -1.07
C GLU A 90 -14.41 2.38 -0.63
N VAL A 91 -14.51 3.61 -1.10
CA VAL A 91 -15.66 4.48 -0.85
C VAL A 91 -16.16 4.99 -2.18
N ALA A 92 -17.41 4.72 -2.50
CA ALA A 92 -18.05 5.28 -3.68
C ALA A 92 -18.24 6.79 -3.50
N LEU A 93 -17.85 7.55 -4.51
CA LEU A 93 -18.06 9.00 -4.56
C LEU A 93 -19.24 9.30 -5.46
N SER A 94 -20.12 10.20 -5.03
CA SER A 94 -21.29 10.62 -5.79
C SER A 94 -21.50 12.12 -5.68
N GLY A 95 -22.12 12.69 -6.69
CA GLY A 95 -22.47 14.11 -6.70
C GLY A 95 -21.42 14.99 -7.35
N ASN A 96 -21.76 16.28 -7.48
CA ASN A 96 -20.87 17.32 -8.01
C ASN A 96 -20.93 18.54 -7.08
N PRO A 97 -19.89 18.81 -6.25
CA PRO A 97 -18.62 18.06 -6.17
C PRO A 97 -18.80 16.65 -5.59
N PRO A 98 -17.86 15.73 -5.92
CA PRO A 98 -17.95 14.35 -5.41
C PRO A 98 -17.91 14.30 -3.89
N ARG A 99 -18.82 13.52 -3.30
CA ARG A 99 -18.91 13.31 -1.85
C ARG A 99 -18.89 11.82 -1.54
N PRO A 100 -18.33 11.40 -0.39
CA PRO A 100 -18.38 10.01 0.01
C PRO A 100 -19.81 9.50 0.11
N GLY A 101 -20.10 8.39 -0.57
CA GLY A 101 -21.37 7.70 -0.46
C GLY A 101 -21.42 6.80 0.77
N MET A 102 -22.60 6.20 1.01
CA MET A 102 -22.83 5.30 2.15
C MET A 102 -22.15 3.94 2.02
N THR A 103 -21.72 3.56 0.82
CA THR A 103 -21.11 2.25 0.56
C THR A 103 -19.65 2.28 0.91
N ARG A 104 -19.28 1.51 1.93
CA ARG A 104 -17.89 1.30 2.34
C ARG A 104 -17.59 -0.18 2.30
N GLN A 105 -16.51 -0.54 1.64
CA GLN A 105 -16.05 -1.92 1.58
C GLN A 105 -14.66 -2.00 2.18
N TRP A 106 -14.47 -2.93 3.12
CA TRP A 106 -13.20 -3.22 3.74
C TRP A 106 -12.75 -4.62 3.40
N SER A 107 -11.49 -4.79 3.09
CA SER A 107 -10.86 -6.09 3.02
C SER A 107 -9.52 -6.08 3.74
N ARG A 108 -9.17 -7.22 4.32
CA ARG A 108 -7.89 -7.42 5.02
C ARG A 108 -7.11 -8.54 4.36
N GLY A 109 -5.81 -8.42 4.44
CA GLY A 109 -4.88 -9.38 3.88
C GLY A 109 -4.25 -8.90 2.59
N PRO A 110 -3.37 -9.71 1.98
CA PRO A 110 -2.71 -9.35 0.74
C PRO A 110 -3.74 -9.10 -0.36
N TYR A 111 -3.71 -7.89 -0.87
CA TYR A 111 -4.61 -7.47 -1.92
C TYR A 111 -3.81 -7.23 -3.19
N VAL A 112 -4.17 -7.93 -4.26
CA VAL A 112 -3.54 -7.75 -5.55
C VAL A 112 -4.59 -7.25 -6.52
N ARG A 113 -4.43 -6.02 -6.97
CA ARG A 113 -5.26 -5.44 -8.02
C ARG A 113 -4.44 -4.53 -8.89
N ARG A 114 -4.57 -4.73 -10.17
CA ARG A 114 -4.01 -3.86 -11.18
C ARG A 114 -5.15 -3.16 -11.91
N GLN A 115 -5.04 -1.86 -12.04
CA GLN A 115 -5.99 -1.06 -12.77
C GLN A 115 -5.27 -0.33 -13.89
N TRP A 116 -5.85 -0.33 -15.07
CA TRP A 116 -5.29 0.33 -16.25
C TRP A 116 -6.37 1.07 -17.02
N THR A 117 -5.94 1.99 -17.84
CA THR A 117 -6.76 2.69 -18.83
C THR A 117 -6.05 2.66 -20.18
N TYR A 118 -6.77 3.02 -21.21
CA TYR A 118 -6.19 3.20 -22.55
C TYR A 118 -6.12 4.68 -22.86
N GLU A 119 -4.96 5.15 -23.28
CA GLU A 119 -4.73 6.50 -23.74
C GLU A 119 -4.21 6.48 -25.17
N ARG A 120 -4.46 7.55 -25.93
CA ARG A 120 -3.85 7.70 -27.25
C ARG A 120 -2.42 8.16 -27.10
N GLY A 121 -1.50 7.37 -27.65
CA GLY A 121 -0.11 7.73 -27.74
C GLY A 121 0.15 8.78 -28.85
N PRO A 122 1.40 9.26 -28.96
CA PRO A 122 1.79 10.23 -29.98
C PRO A 122 1.58 9.74 -31.41
N ASP A 123 1.53 8.42 -31.62
CA ASP A 123 1.28 7.76 -32.90
C ASP A 123 -0.22 7.58 -33.21
N GLY A 124 -1.11 8.08 -32.37
CA GLY A 124 -2.56 7.94 -32.49
C GLY A 124 -3.10 6.58 -32.11
N ARG A 125 -2.26 5.63 -31.69
CA ARG A 125 -2.69 4.30 -31.24
C ARG A 125 -3.06 4.30 -29.77
N ARG A 126 -3.99 3.40 -29.40
CA ARG A 126 -4.34 3.20 -28.01
C ARG A 126 -3.20 2.49 -27.29
N GLN A 127 -2.77 3.08 -26.19
CA GLN A 127 -1.76 2.50 -25.30
C GLN A 127 -2.39 2.17 -23.95
N LYS A 128 -2.01 1.02 -23.41
CA LYS A 128 -2.43 0.61 -22.07
C LYS A 128 -1.56 1.32 -21.03
N VAL A 129 -2.20 2.11 -20.18
CA VAL A 129 -1.55 2.82 -19.08
C VAL A 129 -1.99 2.20 -17.78
N VAL A 130 -1.02 1.75 -16.97
CA VAL A 130 -1.30 1.21 -15.63
C VAL A 130 -1.49 2.38 -14.68
N LEU A 131 -2.72 2.54 -14.17
CA LEU A 131 -3.04 3.58 -13.19
C LEU A 131 -2.67 3.16 -11.77
N PHE A 132 -2.70 1.87 -11.49
CA PHE A 132 -2.56 1.35 -10.15
C PHE A 132 -2.14 -0.11 -10.17
N ASP A 133 -1.13 -0.44 -9.36
CA ASP A 133 -0.77 -1.82 -9.03
C ASP A 133 -0.49 -1.88 -7.52
N SER A 134 -1.32 -2.62 -6.80
CA SER A 134 -1.22 -2.73 -5.34
C SER A 134 0.11 -3.33 -4.87
N ARG A 135 0.79 -4.06 -5.75
CA ARG A 135 2.09 -4.65 -5.44
C ARG A 135 3.20 -3.63 -5.31
N ASP A 136 3.08 -2.47 -5.97
CA ASP A 136 4.14 -1.45 -5.94
C ASP A 136 4.46 -0.99 -4.52
N MET A 137 3.45 -0.73 -3.70
CA MET A 137 3.66 -0.35 -2.30
C MET A 137 4.22 -1.52 -1.50
N ARG A 138 3.59 -2.69 -1.60
CA ARG A 138 4.04 -3.88 -0.87
C ARG A 138 5.48 -4.23 -1.17
N ASP A 139 5.85 -4.28 -2.44
CA ASP A 139 7.18 -4.70 -2.86
C ASP A 139 8.26 -3.75 -2.37
N ARG A 140 8.01 -2.44 -2.41
CA ARG A 140 8.95 -1.44 -1.91
C ARG A 140 9.13 -1.51 -0.40
N LEU A 141 8.04 -1.64 0.35
CA LEU A 141 8.08 -1.81 1.80
C LEU A 141 8.80 -3.11 2.17
N ARG A 142 8.42 -4.22 1.54
CA ARG A 142 9.02 -5.53 1.78
C ARG A 142 10.52 -5.53 1.49
N ASN A 143 10.91 -5.02 0.34
CA ASN A 143 12.31 -4.99 -0.05
C ASN A 143 13.16 -4.13 0.90
N THR A 144 12.60 -3.06 1.44
CA THR A 144 13.26 -2.24 2.46
C THR A 144 13.48 -3.03 3.76
N VAL A 145 12.47 -3.77 4.20
CA VAL A 145 12.56 -4.62 5.40
C VAL A 145 13.58 -5.73 5.20
N LEU A 146 13.51 -6.45 4.08
CA LEU A 146 14.44 -7.55 3.78
C LEU A 146 15.87 -7.03 3.62
N GLY A 147 16.06 -5.89 2.97
CA GLY A 147 17.37 -5.23 2.82
C GLY A 147 18.00 -4.81 4.15
N ALA A 148 17.16 -4.56 5.16
CA ALA A 148 17.61 -4.27 6.52
C ALA A 148 17.90 -5.53 7.35
N GLY A 149 17.79 -6.71 6.76
CA GLY A 149 18.02 -7.99 7.44
C GLY A 149 16.88 -8.47 8.32
N TRP A 150 15.69 -7.92 8.13
CA TRP A 150 14.48 -8.28 8.89
C TRP A 150 13.53 -9.13 8.06
N THR A 151 12.74 -9.93 8.76
CA THR A 151 11.70 -10.77 8.15
C THR A 151 10.43 -9.96 7.93
N TRP A 152 9.83 -10.11 6.75
CA TRP A 152 8.52 -9.57 6.44
C TRP A 152 7.46 -10.64 6.71
N ARG A 153 6.53 -10.36 7.61
CA ARG A 153 5.47 -11.29 7.98
C ARG A 153 4.09 -10.67 7.80
N GLY A 154 3.32 -11.15 6.83
CA GLY A 154 1.92 -10.78 6.65
C GLY A 154 1.04 -11.39 7.75
N VAL A 155 0.19 -10.56 8.35
CA VAL A 155 -0.73 -10.99 9.42
C VAL A 155 -2.15 -10.50 9.14
N LEU A 156 -3.13 -11.09 9.80
CA LEU A 156 -4.54 -10.66 9.72
C LEU A 156 -4.99 -9.79 10.90
N GLY A 157 -4.10 -9.58 11.85
CA GLY A 157 -4.32 -8.71 13.00
C GLY A 157 -2.99 -8.33 13.63
N LEU A 158 -2.92 -7.16 14.21
CA LEU A 158 -1.77 -6.67 14.94
C LEU A 158 -2.05 -6.64 16.44
#